data_fe638b647a4dc5c94d5094debc039aff
#
_entry.id   fe638b647a4dc5c94d5094debc039aff
#
_cell.length_a   1.000
_cell.length_b   1.000
_cell.length_c   1.000
_cell.angle_alpha   90.00
_cell.angle_beta   90.00
_cell.angle_gamma   90.00
#
_symmetry.space_group_name_H-M   'P 1'
#
loop_
_entity.id
_entity.type
_entity.pdbx_description
1 polymer ?
#
loop_
_entity_poly.entity_id
_entity_poly.type
_entity_poly.pdbx_seq_one_letter_code
_entity_poly.pdbx_strand_id
1 'polypeptide(L)'
;MNRFFVTVFAAFAMAVASFAQPSAVKNAAKSTFRLVCYDANGNRNAETYGVFTSADGEAVAPWSALSTAARAEVVDFNGKTYNVRTLVGVNELYDVCRFRVDASKTQPAAMATATVPANSKVWLVNFADKKVKTDEYSVERSEKFMDKYAYYIFAYNDKSGVAGSPFVNANGQVIGLLQQSETNIETHAVDPRFATTLAFTSLDVTRPDYNKTAIRMQLPDDSKQALLMIMLTSERQDSAKYVGYIADYIAKFPQQVDGYTTSALRKSSNGDFAGADADMKQALKHATNKAEAHAEYSRVMYQKLIYSNDSLYKEWTLDKALGEAEEAYKIDPQLAYRHSAAQILFSKREYDKAYEIFDQLSKTSFANSEVFYEAAQCKAQLGAKNE
;
A
#
# COMPACT_ATOMS: atom_id res chain seq x y z
N MET A 1 -19.52 -56.25 78.73
CA MET A 1 -18.85 -54.94 78.51
C MET A 1 -18.13 -54.95 77.18
N ASN A 2 -18.79 -54.61 76.11
CA ASN A 2 -18.19 -54.53 74.79
C ASN A 2 -18.13 -53.08 74.35
N ARG A 3 -16.88 -52.58 74.12
CA ARG A 3 -16.62 -51.27 73.56
C ARG A 3 -16.44 -51.46 72.07
N PHE A 4 -17.39 -50.87 71.28
CA PHE A 4 -17.25 -50.70 69.82
C PHE A 4 -16.44 -49.49 69.56
N PHE A 5 -15.29 -49.65 68.87
CA PHE A 5 -14.55 -48.54 68.25
C PHE A 5 -15.13 -48.34 66.88
N VAL A 6 -15.71 -47.15 66.64
CA VAL A 6 -16.10 -46.66 65.32
C VAL A 6 -14.96 -45.83 64.77
N THR A 7 -14.28 -46.32 63.75
CA THR A 7 -13.24 -45.63 63.03
C THR A 7 -13.90 -44.83 61.87
N VAL A 8 -13.98 -43.52 61.97
CA VAL A 8 -14.48 -42.69 60.88
C VAL A 8 -13.31 -42.42 59.93
N PHE A 9 -13.39 -43.01 58.72
CA PHE A 9 -12.49 -42.71 57.62
C PHE A 9 -13.02 -41.43 56.95
N ALA A 10 -12.37 -40.28 57.19
CA ALA A 10 -12.61 -39.07 56.41
C ALA A 10 -11.87 -39.16 55.07
N ALA A 11 -12.56 -39.51 53.99
CA ALA A 11 -12.05 -39.45 52.64
C ALA A 11 -11.97 -37.99 52.20
N PHE A 12 -10.76 -37.44 52.18
CA PHE A 12 -10.48 -36.14 51.58
C PHE A 12 -10.50 -36.34 50.06
N ALA A 13 -11.62 -36.08 49.42
CA ALA A 13 -11.70 -35.95 47.97
C ALA A 13 -11.04 -34.62 47.56
N MET A 14 -9.78 -34.68 47.15
CA MET A 14 -9.17 -33.59 46.42
C MET A 14 -9.89 -33.46 45.08
N ALA A 15 -10.83 -32.53 45.00
CA ALA A 15 -11.37 -32.08 43.71
C ALA A 15 -10.23 -31.43 42.95
N VAL A 16 -9.61 -32.13 42.03
CA VAL A 16 -8.77 -31.55 41.00
C VAL A 16 -9.70 -30.69 40.14
N ALA A 17 -9.79 -29.41 40.45
CA ALA A 17 -10.46 -28.45 39.60
C ALA A 17 -9.70 -28.43 38.28
N SER A 18 -10.15 -29.22 37.32
CA SER A 18 -9.79 -29.06 35.92
C SER A 18 -10.31 -27.70 35.51
N PHE A 19 -9.45 -26.68 35.56
CA PHE A 19 -9.79 -25.36 35.02
C PHE A 19 -10.00 -25.53 33.51
N ALA A 20 -11.26 -25.67 33.12
CA ALA A 20 -11.64 -25.66 31.72
C ALA A 20 -11.10 -24.39 31.07
N GLN A 21 -10.41 -24.54 29.94
CA GLN A 21 -9.89 -23.42 29.17
C GLN A 21 -10.97 -22.36 28.96
N PRO A 22 -10.69 -21.07 29.22
CA PRO A 22 -11.67 -20.02 29.05
C PRO A 22 -12.23 -19.98 27.61
N SER A 23 -13.53 -19.89 27.46
CA SER A 23 -14.19 -19.85 26.14
C SER A 23 -13.70 -18.67 25.29
N ALA A 24 -13.30 -17.58 25.94
CA ALA A 24 -12.71 -16.39 25.30
C ALA A 24 -11.44 -16.73 24.50
N VAL A 25 -10.61 -17.63 25.02
CA VAL A 25 -9.38 -18.11 24.33
C VAL A 25 -9.72 -18.77 23.01
N LYS A 26 -10.73 -19.65 22.99
CA LYS A 26 -11.19 -20.32 21.75
C LYS A 26 -11.81 -19.33 20.76
N ASN A 27 -12.50 -18.29 21.26
CA ASN A 27 -13.10 -17.27 20.41
C ASN A 27 -12.07 -16.41 19.67
N ALA A 28 -10.85 -16.27 20.19
CA ALA A 28 -9.78 -15.55 19.53
C ALA A 28 -9.40 -16.15 18.15
N ALA A 29 -9.66 -17.45 17.94
CA ALA A 29 -9.47 -18.06 16.62
C ALA A 29 -10.32 -17.42 15.51
N LYS A 30 -11.43 -16.77 15.84
CA LYS A 30 -12.29 -16.09 14.84
C LYS A 30 -11.65 -14.85 14.24
N SER A 31 -10.71 -14.23 14.93
CA SER A 31 -9.92 -13.09 14.47
C SER A 31 -8.54 -13.49 13.92
N THR A 32 -8.24 -14.77 13.96
CA THR A 32 -7.02 -15.36 13.41
C THR A 32 -7.26 -15.88 12.01
N PHE A 33 -6.27 -15.79 11.14
CA PHE A 33 -6.31 -16.34 9.78
C PHE A 33 -5.03 -17.13 9.48
N ARG A 34 -5.09 -17.99 8.47
CA ARG A 34 -3.91 -18.54 7.79
C ARG A 34 -3.54 -17.64 6.64
N LEU A 35 -2.26 -17.26 6.58
CA LEU A 35 -1.68 -16.56 5.45
C LEU A 35 -0.97 -17.57 4.55
N VAL A 36 -1.38 -17.66 3.30
CA VAL A 36 -0.81 -18.55 2.29
C VAL A 36 -0.16 -17.70 1.21
N CYS A 37 1.14 -17.87 1.02
CA CYS A 37 1.92 -17.11 0.05
C CYS A 37 2.31 -18.00 -1.15
N TYR A 38 2.44 -17.40 -2.32
CA TYR A 38 2.74 -18.07 -3.57
C TYR A 38 3.88 -17.37 -4.29
N ASP A 39 4.74 -18.15 -4.92
CA ASP A 39 5.79 -17.66 -5.82
C ASP A 39 5.22 -17.23 -7.19
N ALA A 40 6.10 -16.76 -8.10
CA ALA A 40 5.72 -16.33 -9.44
C ALA A 40 5.18 -17.49 -10.33
N ASN A 41 5.48 -18.73 -9.99
CA ASN A 41 4.99 -19.92 -10.70
C ASN A 41 3.65 -20.41 -10.14
N GLY A 42 3.13 -19.77 -9.09
CA GLY A 42 1.90 -20.17 -8.41
C GLY A 42 2.05 -21.28 -7.38
N ASN A 43 3.28 -21.69 -7.06
CA ASN A 43 3.53 -22.67 -6.00
C ASN A 43 3.44 -22.00 -4.65
N ARG A 44 2.94 -22.72 -3.64
CA ARG A 44 3.02 -22.26 -2.24
C ARG A 44 4.47 -22.21 -1.81
N ASN A 45 4.91 -21.04 -1.33
CA ASN A 45 6.27 -20.83 -0.82
C ASN A 45 6.32 -20.53 0.68
N ALA A 46 5.21 -20.09 1.28
CA ALA A 46 5.11 -19.93 2.73
C ALA A 46 3.65 -20.10 3.21
N GLU A 47 3.50 -20.58 4.46
CA GLU A 47 2.22 -20.58 5.16
C GLU A 47 2.48 -20.21 6.62
N THR A 48 1.77 -19.20 7.12
CA THR A 48 1.84 -18.70 8.49
C THR A 48 0.46 -18.34 9.01
N TYR A 49 0.39 -17.82 10.24
CA TYR A 49 -0.82 -17.23 10.80
C TYR A 49 -0.67 -15.71 10.95
N GLY A 50 -1.78 -15.06 11.24
CA GLY A 50 -1.86 -13.67 11.58
C GLY A 50 -3.21 -13.33 12.18
N VAL A 51 -3.41 -12.07 12.50
CA VAL A 51 -4.66 -11.56 13.08
C VAL A 51 -5.19 -10.36 12.32
N PHE A 52 -6.51 -10.29 12.16
CA PHE A 52 -7.17 -9.08 11.68
C PHE A 52 -7.11 -8.00 12.76
N THR A 53 -6.81 -6.77 12.38
CA THR A 53 -6.70 -5.63 13.29
C THR A 53 -7.84 -4.64 13.13
N SER A 54 -8.59 -4.71 12.02
CA SER A 54 -9.77 -3.89 11.78
C SER A 54 -10.88 -4.71 11.10
N ALA A 55 -12.09 -4.17 11.11
CA ALA A 55 -13.25 -4.79 10.46
C ALA A 55 -13.22 -4.65 8.91
N ASP A 56 -12.43 -3.74 8.37
CA ASP A 56 -12.30 -3.44 6.94
C ASP A 56 -11.09 -4.13 6.28
N GLY A 57 -10.58 -5.20 6.91
CA GLY A 57 -9.58 -6.07 6.31
C GLY A 57 -8.12 -5.67 6.55
N GLU A 58 -7.84 -4.83 7.55
CA GLU A 58 -6.47 -4.60 7.98
C GLU A 58 -5.99 -5.77 8.83
N ALA A 59 -4.73 -6.18 8.64
CA ALA A 59 -4.19 -7.41 9.19
C ALA A 59 -2.69 -7.29 9.51
N VAL A 60 -2.23 -8.14 10.42
CA VAL A 60 -0.82 -8.25 10.83
C VAL A 60 -0.40 -9.71 10.79
N ALA A 61 0.79 -9.97 10.22
CA ALA A 61 1.42 -11.29 10.15
C ALA A 61 2.95 -11.15 10.07
N PRO A 62 3.73 -12.25 10.08
CA PRO A 62 5.16 -12.22 9.84
C PRO A 62 5.51 -11.66 8.47
N TRP A 63 6.50 -10.77 8.42
CA TRP A 63 7.01 -10.19 7.18
C TRP A 63 7.73 -11.23 6.32
N SER A 64 8.51 -12.10 6.94
CA SER A 64 9.29 -13.15 6.24
C SER A 64 8.44 -13.96 5.26
N ALA A 65 7.18 -14.22 5.59
CA ALA A 65 6.26 -14.94 4.71
C ALA A 65 5.90 -14.16 3.44
N LEU A 66 5.74 -12.83 3.53
CA LEU A 66 5.33 -11.96 2.42
C LEU A 66 6.51 -11.39 1.63
N SER A 67 7.72 -11.43 2.18
CA SER A 67 8.89 -10.74 1.66
C SER A 67 9.28 -11.13 0.23
N THR A 68 8.96 -12.36 -0.20
CA THR A 68 9.25 -12.87 -1.56
C THR A 68 8.00 -13.33 -2.30
N ALA A 69 6.80 -13.05 -1.76
CA ALA A 69 5.55 -13.51 -2.33
C ALA A 69 5.24 -12.76 -3.64
N ALA A 70 4.86 -13.51 -4.67
CA ALA A 70 4.27 -12.94 -5.88
C ALA A 70 2.80 -12.56 -5.67
N ARG A 71 2.09 -13.36 -4.87
CA ARG A 71 0.74 -13.09 -4.37
C ARG A 71 0.54 -13.80 -3.04
N ALA A 72 -0.45 -13.36 -2.27
CA ALA A 72 -0.81 -14.01 -1.03
C ALA A 72 -2.33 -13.95 -0.79
N GLU A 73 -2.81 -14.91 -0.04
CA GLU A 73 -4.21 -15.05 0.37
C GLU A 73 -4.28 -15.28 1.87
N VAL A 74 -5.30 -14.76 2.52
CA VAL A 74 -5.65 -15.14 3.89
C VAL A 74 -6.89 -16.02 3.88
N VAL A 75 -6.89 -17.06 4.69
CA VAL A 75 -8.03 -17.94 4.90
C VAL A 75 -8.50 -17.76 6.33
N ASP A 76 -9.71 -17.22 6.52
CA ASP A 76 -10.27 -16.98 7.83
C ASP A 76 -10.71 -18.30 8.54
N PHE A 77 -11.11 -18.18 9.80
CA PHE A 77 -11.57 -19.31 10.59
C PHE A 77 -12.76 -20.07 9.94
N ASN A 78 -13.60 -19.39 9.16
CA ASN A 78 -14.73 -20.00 8.48
C ASN A 78 -14.36 -20.67 7.15
N GLY A 79 -13.09 -20.55 6.73
CA GLY A 79 -12.58 -21.06 5.46
C GLY A 79 -12.80 -20.11 4.28
N LYS A 80 -13.21 -18.87 4.53
CA LYS A 80 -13.34 -17.86 3.48
C LYS A 80 -11.96 -17.30 3.14
N THR A 81 -11.68 -17.21 1.85
CA THR A 81 -10.41 -16.70 1.32
C THR A 81 -10.56 -15.24 0.88
N TYR A 82 -9.52 -14.46 1.13
CA TYR A 82 -9.39 -13.06 0.71
C TYR A 82 -7.99 -12.83 0.16
N ASN A 83 -7.87 -12.08 -0.93
CA ASN A 83 -6.55 -11.74 -1.47
C ASN A 83 -5.86 -10.66 -0.62
N VAL A 84 -4.55 -10.77 -0.44
CA VAL A 84 -3.74 -9.68 0.08
C VAL A 84 -3.62 -8.62 -1.01
N ARG A 85 -4.08 -7.41 -0.70
CA ARG A 85 -4.18 -6.30 -1.66
C ARG A 85 -2.94 -5.43 -1.68
N THR A 86 -2.54 -4.93 -0.50
CA THR A 86 -1.39 -4.02 -0.34
C THR A 86 -0.70 -4.22 0.99
N LEU A 87 0.60 -4.00 1.01
CA LEU A 87 1.37 -3.83 2.23
C LEU A 87 1.18 -2.41 2.75
N VAL A 88 1.00 -2.24 4.06
CA VAL A 88 0.83 -0.93 4.71
C VAL A 88 2.11 -0.49 5.39
N GLY A 89 2.85 -1.41 5.99
CA GLY A 89 4.12 -1.14 6.65
C GLY A 89 4.81 -2.42 7.08
N VAL A 90 6.11 -2.36 7.25
CA VAL A 90 6.99 -3.51 7.53
C VAL A 90 8.02 -3.15 8.58
N ASN A 91 8.34 -4.09 9.45
CA ASN A 91 9.53 -4.06 10.29
C ASN A 91 10.25 -5.41 10.21
N GLU A 92 11.44 -5.40 9.63
CA GLU A 92 12.26 -6.60 9.41
C GLU A 92 12.83 -7.16 10.71
N LEU A 93 13.25 -6.27 11.63
CA LEU A 93 13.88 -6.67 12.89
C LEU A 93 12.94 -7.51 13.76
N TYR A 94 11.68 -7.12 13.82
CA TYR A 94 10.66 -7.81 14.60
C TYR A 94 9.81 -8.77 13.76
N ASP A 95 10.19 -8.99 12.50
CA ASP A 95 9.49 -9.86 11.54
C ASP A 95 7.98 -9.66 11.54
N VAL A 96 7.52 -8.42 11.40
CA VAL A 96 6.09 -8.09 11.34
C VAL A 96 5.78 -7.22 10.15
N CYS A 97 4.61 -7.42 9.56
CA CYS A 97 4.05 -6.53 8.56
C CYS A 97 2.58 -6.26 8.82
N ARG A 98 2.16 -5.08 8.44
CA ARG A 98 0.79 -4.61 8.37
C ARG A 98 0.36 -4.57 6.91
N PHE A 99 -0.79 -5.15 6.58
CA PHE A 99 -1.28 -5.23 5.21
C PHE A 99 -2.80 -5.18 5.16
N ARG A 100 -3.35 -4.99 3.97
CA ARG A 100 -4.79 -5.04 3.71
C ARG A 100 -5.17 -6.21 2.83
N VAL A 101 -6.30 -6.80 3.17
CA VAL A 101 -6.94 -7.82 2.34
C VAL A 101 -8.20 -7.29 1.67
N ASP A 102 -8.64 -8.00 0.64
CA ASP A 102 -9.85 -7.68 -0.12
C ASP A 102 -11.10 -8.15 0.63
N ALA A 103 -11.36 -7.53 1.78
CA ALA A 103 -12.48 -7.85 2.66
C ALA A 103 -13.19 -6.59 3.15
N SER A 104 -14.51 -6.63 3.19
CA SER A 104 -15.36 -5.56 3.74
C SER A 104 -15.87 -5.85 5.16
N LYS A 105 -15.71 -7.10 5.62
CA LYS A 105 -16.09 -7.51 6.98
C LYS A 105 -15.15 -8.60 7.47
N THR A 106 -14.31 -8.25 8.42
CA THR A 106 -13.47 -9.18 9.18
C THR A 106 -13.78 -9.03 10.66
N GLN A 107 -13.35 -9.98 11.46
CA GLN A 107 -13.47 -9.88 12.92
C GLN A 107 -12.12 -9.43 13.48
N PRO A 108 -11.97 -8.18 13.96
CA PRO A 108 -10.70 -7.73 14.53
C PRO A 108 -10.40 -8.43 15.84
N ALA A 109 -9.11 -8.67 16.09
CA ALA A 109 -8.62 -9.22 17.34
C ALA A 109 -8.72 -8.18 18.46
N ALA A 110 -9.19 -8.60 19.62
CA ALA A 110 -9.05 -7.82 20.82
C ALA A 110 -7.58 -7.82 21.25
N MET A 111 -6.95 -6.65 21.31
CA MET A 111 -5.56 -6.52 21.73
C MET A 111 -5.47 -6.24 23.25
N ALA A 112 -4.51 -6.85 23.92
CA ALA A 112 -4.23 -6.55 25.31
C ALA A 112 -3.64 -5.13 25.42
N THR A 113 -4.13 -4.32 26.34
CA THR A 113 -3.64 -2.95 26.56
C THR A 113 -2.47 -2.87 27.52
N ALA A 114 -2.34 -3.87 28.41
CA ALA A 114 -1.28 -3.96 29.40
C ALA A 114 -0.37 -5.16 29.11
N THR A 115 0.90 -5.03 29.46
CA THR A 115 1.87 -6.14 29.44
C THR A 115 1.46 -7.21 30.44
N VAL A 116 1.51 -8.46 30.04
CA VAL A 116 1.21 -9.62 30.87
C VAL A 116 2.44 -9.93 31.73
N PRO A 117 2.30 -10.06 33.06
CA PRO A 117 3.43 -10.34 33.97
C PRO A 117 4.05 -11.72 33.73
N ALA A 118 5.30 -11.89 34.20
CA ALA A 118 5.93 -13.22 34.30
C ALA A 118 5.08 -14.19 35.13
N ASN A 119 5.21 -15.47 34.81
CA ASN A 119 4.44 -16.60 35.36
C ASN A 119 2.94 -16.58 35.06
N SER A 120 2.46 -15.65 34.22
CA SER A 120 1.07 -15.67 33.77
C SER A 120 0.84 -16.78 32.73
N LYS A 121 -0.31 -17.43 32.85
CA LYS A 121 -0.77 -18.39 31.85
C LYS A 121 -1.33 -17.67 30.64
N VAL A 122 -0.92 -18.10 29.44
CA VAL A 122 -1.38 -17.63 28.14
C VAL A 122 -1.55 -18.81 27.19
N TRP A 123 -2.24 -18.61 26.10
CA TRP A 123 -2.50 -19.69 25.13
C TRP A 123 -2.10 -19.26 23.74
N LEU A 124 -1.32 -20.11 23.09
CA LEU A 124 -1.10 -20.02 21.65
C LEU A 124 -2.36 -20.54 20.94
N VAL A 125 -2.92 -19.76 20.04
CA VAL A 125 -4.17 -20.08 19.34
C VAL A 125 -3.92 -20.21 17.85
N ASN A 126 -4.34 -21.34 17.28
CA ASN A 126 -4.44 -21.52 15.84
C ASN A 126 -5.65 -22.40 15.50
N PHE A 127 -5.85 -22.73 14.24
CA PHE A 127 -6.93 -23.59 13.81
C PHE A 127 -6.55 -24.40 12.57
N ALA A 128 -7.19 -25.56 12.42
CA ALA A 128 -7.16 -26.35 11.19
C ALA A 128 -8.58 -26.90 10.96
N ASP A 129 -9.08 -26.82 9.74
CA ASP A 129 -10.41 -27.33 9.37
C ASP A 129 -11.55 -26.88 10.31
N LYS A 130 -11.55 -25.59 10.66
CA LYS A 130 -12.49 -24.97 11.62
C LYS A 130 -12.41 -25.52 13.05
N LYS A 131 -11.38 -26.30 13.36
CA LYS A 131 -11.13 -26.79 14.72
C LYS A 131 -10.05 -25.93 15.37
N VAL A 132 -10.41 -25.30 16.49
CA VAL A 132 -9.46 -24.50 17.28
C VAL A 132 -8.47 -25.43 17.95
N LYS A 133 -7.19 -25.11 17.82
CA LYS A 133 -6.08 -25.70 18.56
C LYS A 133 -5.51 -24.65 19.51
N THR A 134 -5.17 -25.08 20.70
CA THR A 134 -4.62 -24.19 21.73
C THR A 134 -3.59 -24.94 22.55
N ASP A 135 -2.46 -24.31 22.77
CA ASP A 135 -1.39 -24.79 23.63
C ASP A 135 -1.14 -23.79 24.76
N GLU A 136 -1.10 -24.25 26.01
CA GLU A 136 -0.86 -23.41 27.18
C GLU A 136 0.63 -23.16 27.34
N TYR A 137 0.99 -21.91 27.59
CA TYR A 137 2.33 -21.45 27.89
C TYR A 137 2.33 -20.62 29.18
N SER A 138 3.50 -20.45 29.76
CA SER A 138 3.74 -19.49 30.85
C SER A 138 4.71 -18.42 30.36
N VAL A 139 4.39 -17.16 30.60
CA VAL A 139 5.32 -16.06 30.32
C VAL A 139 6.53 -16.20 31.23
N GLU A 140 7.72 -16.37 30.67
CA GLU A 140 8.96 -16.42 31.47
C GLU A 140 9.40 -15.00 31.82
N ARG A 141 9.51 -14.15 30.80
CA ARG A 141 9.80 -12.73 30.97
C ARG A 141 9.22 -11.90 29.82
N SER A 142 9.15 -10.62 30.02
CA SER A 142 8.81 -9.66 28.96
C SER A 142 9.80 -8.52 28.95
N GLU A 143 10.20 -8.11 27.78
CA GLU A 143 11.08 -6.98 27.54
C GLU A 143 10.26 -5.85 26.89
N LYS A 144 10.55 -4.61 27.27
CA LYS A 144 9.90 -3.45 26.65
C LYS A 144 10.70 -3.00 25.44
N PHE A 145 10.00 -2.64 24.35
CA PHE A 145 10.60 -1.93 23.26
C PHE A 145 9.75 -0.72 22.88
N MET A 146 10.38 0.34 22.39
CA MET A 146 9.74 1.62 22.10
C MET A 146 8.85 2.12 23.26
N ASP A 147 9.30 1.91 24.49
CA ASP A 147 8.70 2.34 25.77
C ASP A 147 7.29 1.81 26.08
N LYS A 148 6.57 1.26 25.13
CA LYS A 148 5.15 0.88 25.30
C LYS A 148 4.74 -0.50 24.81
N TYR A 149 5.59 -1.15 24.02
CA TYR A 149 5.29 -2.48 23.47
C TYR A 149 6.04 -3.56 24.22
N ALA A 150 5.54 -4.78 24.21
CA ALA A 150 6.13 -5.91 24.86
C ALA A 150 6.69 -6.93 23.85
N TYR A 151 7.87 -7.43 24.16
CA TYR A 151 8.46 -8.59 23.55
C TYR A 151 8.44 -9.71 24.58
N TYR A 152 7.69 -10.76 24.32
CA TYR A 152 7.49 -11.86 25.26
C TYR A 152 8.44 -13.00 24.97
N ILE A 153 8.96 -13.57 26.04
CA ILE A 153 9.78 -14.78 26.02
C ILE A 153 9.08 -15.83 26.89
N PHE A 154 8.96 -17.03 26.33
CA PHE A 154 8.37 -18.20 26.96
C PHE A 154 9.41 -19.29 27.03
N ALA A 155 9.31 -20.17 28.02
CA ALA A 155 10.09 -21.38 28.07
C ALA A 155 9.88 -22.19 26.78
N TYR A 156 10.94 -22.75 26.24
CA TYR A 156 10.86 -23.58 25.05
C TYR A 156 9.85 -24.70 25.22
N ASN A 157 9.00 -24.86 24.23
CA ASN A 157 8.04 -25.93 24.15
C ASN A 157 8.21 -26.62 22.79
N ASP A 158 8.44 -27.91 22.76
CA ASP A 158 8.59 -28.73 21.55
C ASP A 158 7.30 -28.84 20.72
N LYS A 159 6.19 -28.33 21.23
CA LYS A 159 4.96 -28.17 20.45
C LYS A 159 5.18 -27.09 19.41
N SER A 160 5.41 -27.52 18.19
CA SER A 160 5.67 -26.64 17.06
C SER A 160 4.48 -25.70 16.79
N GLY A 161 4.56 -24.47 17.27
CA GLY A 161 3.68 -23.40 16.84
C GLY A 161 4.06 -22.94 15.41
N VAL A 162 3.08 -22.56 14.63
CA VAL A 162 3.33 -21.91 13.33
C VAL A 162 3.51 -20.42 13.54
N ALA A 163 4.53 -19.81 12.95
CA ALA A 163 4.81 -18.39 13.07
C ALA A 163 3.56 -17.53 12.79
N GLY A 164 3.43 -16.42 13.52
CA GLY A 164 2.28 -15.53 13.42
C GLY A 164 1.03 -15.99 14.20
N SER A 165 1.02 -17.22 14.76
CA SER A 165 -0.07 -17.65 15.66
C SER A 165 -0.14 -16.71 16.87
N PRO A 166 -1.33 -16.19 17.25
CA PRO A 166 -1.45 -15.29 18.38
C PRO A 166 -1.34 -16.01 19.72
N PHE A 167 -0.59 -15.42 20.63
CA PHE A 167 -0.70 -15.67 22.05
C PHE A 167 -1.80 -14.80 22.64
N VAL A 168 -2.68 -15.40 23.43
CA VAL A 168 -3.79 -14.68 24.07
C VAL A 168 -3.79 -14.89 25.59
N ASN A 169 -4.26 -13.90 26.32
CA ASN A 169 -4.53 -14.00 27.76
C ASN A 169 -5.87 -14.73 28.04
N ALA A 170 -6.22 -14.93 29.29
CA ALA A 170 -7.46 -15.62 29.71
C ALA A 170 -8.75 -14.91 29.19
N ASN A 171 -8.69 -13.63 28.87
CA ASN A 171 -9.80 -12.86 28.29
C ASN A 171 -9.87 -12.98 26.77
N GLY A 172 -9.00 -13.77 26.13
CA GLY A 172 -8.93 -13.93 24.68
C GLY A 172 -8.31 -12.73 23.95
N GLN A 173 -7.64 -11.82 24.68
CA GLN A 173 -6.96 -10.67 24.11
C GLN A 173 -5.56 -11.07 23.64
N VAL A 174 -5.21 -10.70 22.41
CA VAL A 174 -3.89 -10.97 21.82
C VAL A 174 -2.83 -10.13 22.54
N ILE A 175 -1.79 -10.80 23.00
CA ILE A 175 -0.63 -10.21 23.66
C ILE A 175 0.61 -10.19 22.75
N GLY A 176 0.73 -11.17 21.86
CA GLY A 176 1.88 -11.33 20.98
C GLY A 176 1.58 -12.23 19.79
N LEU A 177 2.38 -12.11 18.73
CA LEU A 177 2.42 -13.04 17.62
C LEU A 177 3.69 -13.87 17.70
N LEU A 178 3.54 -15.19 17.60
CA LEU A 178 4.66 -16.13 17.62
C LEU A 178 5.66 -15.81 16.53
N GLN A 179 6.93 -15.65 16.91
CA GLN A 179 8.04 -15.52 15.98
C GLN A 179 8.70 -16.88 15.75
N GLN A 180 9.19 -17.10 14.54
CA GLN A 180 10.01 -18.26 14.26
C GLN A 180 11.36 -18.08 14.95
N SER A 181 11.77 -19.07 15.75
CA SER A 181 13.09 -19.12 16.37
C SER A 181 14.00 -20.05 15.57
N GLU A 182 15.22 -19.64 15.31
CA GLU A 182 16.25 -20.50 14.74
C GLU A 182 16.90 -21.40 15.80
N THR A 183 16.71 -21.04 17.07
CA THR A 183 17.27 -21.76 18.23
C THR A 183 16.11 -22.37 19.04
N ASN A 184 16.16 -23.66 19.27
CA ASN A 184 15.15 -24.37 20.08
C ASN A 184 15.39 -24.16 21.59
N ILE A 185 15.67 -22.93 22.03
CA ILE A 185 15.97 -22.61 23.43
C ILE A 185 14.82 -21.85 24.07
N GLU A 186 14.24 -20.89 23.36
CA GLU A 186 13.16 -20.03 23.82
C GLU A 186 12.10 -19.87 22.74
N THR A 187 10.88 -19.59 23.15
CA THR A 187 9.77 -19.21 22.27
C THR A 187 9.52 -17.71 22.43
N HIS A 188 9.41 -17.00 21.32
CA HIS A 188 9.32 -15.54 21.30
C HIS A 188 8.01 -15.07 20.70
N ALA A 189 7.48 -13.92 21.17
CA ALA A 189 6.34 -13.27 20.55
C ALA A 189 6.44 -11.75 20.63
N VAL A 190 6.09 -11.09 19.54
CA VAL A 190 6.09 -9.65 19.40
C VAL A 190 4.68 -9.09 19.57
N ASP A 191 4.57 -7.96 20.27
CA ASP A 191 3.30 -7.26 20.45
C ASP A 191 2.75 -6.75 19.11
N PRO A 192 1.59 -7.23 18.64
CA PRO A 192 1.05 -6.85 17.33
C PRO A 192 0.59 -5.38 17.27
N ARG A 193 0.38 -4.71 18.42
CA ARG A 193 0.05 -3.28 18.44
C ARG A 193 1.16 -2.42 17.85
N PHE A 194 2.41 -2.86 17.95
CA PHE A 194 3.53 -2.21 17.25
C PHE A 194 3.30 -2.21 15.74
N ALA A 195 2.94 -3.35 15.17
CA ALA A 195 2.73 -3.46 13.74
C ALA A 195 1.60 -2.54 13.23
N THR A 196 0.58 -2.25 14.05
CA THR A 196 -0.51 -1.33 13.65
C THR A 196 -0.06 0.12 13.47
N THR A 197 1.14 0.48 13.93
CA THR A 197 1.72 1.84 13.76
C THR A 197 2.61 1.95 12.53
N LEU A 198 2.94 0.84 11.89
CA LEU A 198 3.82 0.81 10.72
C LEU A 198 3.11 1.42 9.50
N ALA A 199 3.83 2.27 8.79
CA ALA A 199 3.39 2.85 7.53
C ALA A 199 4.59 3.07 6.63
N PHE A 200 4.41 2.92 5.32
CA PHE A 200 5.43 3.26 4.34
C PHE A 200 5.50 4.76 4.08
N THR A 201 6.70 5.22 3.80
CA THR A 201 6.99 6.53 3.21
C THR A 201 7.17 6.39 1.70
N SER A 202 7.20 7.50 0.97
CA SER A 202 7.44 7.49 -0.48
C SER A 202 8.79 6.87 -0.83
N LEU A 203 9.79 6.97 0.06
CA LEU A 203 11.15 6.47 -0.19
C LEU A 203 11.29 4.96 0.00
N ASP A 204 10.36 4.31 0.69
CA ASP A 204 10.47 2.87 0.97
C ASP A 204 10.42 2.01 -0.30
N VAL A 205 9.82 2.49 -1.40
CA VAL A 205 9.88 1.81 -2.71
C VAL A 205 11.29 1.71 -3.27
N THR A 206 12.23 2.48 -2.75
CA THR A 206 13.63 2.41 -3.16
C THR A 206 14.41 1.32 -2.45
N ARG A 207 13.87 0.72 -1.37
CA ARG A 207 14.53 -0.35 -0.62
C ARG A 207 14.49 -1.68 -1.37
N PRO A 208 15.65 -2.31 -1.65
CA PRO A 208 15.70 -3.56 -2.41
C PRO A 208 14.92 -4.69 -1.75
N ASP A 209 14.96 -4.80 -0.42
CA ASP A 209 14.32 -5.90 0.31
C ASP A 209 12.78 -5.84 0.23
N TYR A 210 12.21 -4.64 0.19
CA TYR A 210 10.76 -4.47 0.03
C TYR A 210 10.28 -4.66 -1.42
N ASN A 211 11.22 -4.72 -2.37
CA ASN A 211 10.90 -4.94 -3.78
C ASN A 211 10.99 -6.40 -4.24
N LYS A 212 11.41 -7.31 -3.35
CA LYS A 212 11.43 -8.76 -3.64
C LYS A 212 10.02 -9.34 -3.75
N THR A 213 9.06 -8.80 -3.01
CA THR A 213 7.64 -9.17 -3.15
C THR A 213 6.98 -8.45 -4.32
N ALA A 214 6.06 -9.11 -5.02
CA ALA A 214 5.24 -8.46 -6.05
C ALA A 214 4.02 -7.71 -5.47
N ILE A 215 3.73 -7.86 -4.18
CA ILE A 215 2.63 -7.16 -3.51
C ILE A 215 3.01 -5.68 -3.36
N ARG A 216 2.12 -4.80 -3.84
CA ARG A 216 2.37 -3.36 -3.80
C ARG A 216 2.25 -2.78 -2.39
N MET A 217 3.05 -1.76 -2.11
CA MET A 217 2.90 -0.94 -0.91
C MET A 217 1.69 -0.03 -1.05
N GLN A 218 1.01 0.26 0.05
CA GLN A 218 -0.06 1.25 0.07
C GLN A 218 0.51 2.65 -0.18
N LEU A 219 -0.14 3.41 -1.06
CA LEU A 219 0.24 4.80 -1.31
C LEU A 219 0.03 5.67 -0.06
N PRO A 220 0.92 6.63 0.22
CA PRO A 220 0.71 7.66 1.23
C PRO A 220 -0.63 8.37 1.10
N ASP A 221 -1.13 8.97 2.20
CA ASP A 221 -2.39 9.71 2.19
C ASP A 221 -2.26 11.11 1.59
N ASP A 222 -1.06 11.66 1.57
CA ASP A 222 -0.76 12.90 0.85
C ASP A 222 -0.53 12.61 -0.63
N SER A 223 -1.23 13.33 -1.52
CA SER A 223 -1.19 13.09 -2.97
C SER A 223 0.19 13.35 -3.58
N LYS A 224 0.93 14.35 -3.08
CA LYS A 224 2.28 14.66 -3.58
C LYS A 224 3.29 13.59 -3.17
N GLN A 225 3.18 13.09 -1.95
CA GLN A 225 4.00 11.96 -1.48
C GLN A 225 3.68 10.68 -2.24
N ALA A 226 2.40 10.44 -2.55
CA ALA A 226 1.98 9.31 -3.38
C ALA A 226 2.50 9.43 -4.82
N LEU A 227 2.46 10.62 -5.40
CA LEU A 227 3.02 10.88 -6.74
C LEU A 227 4.54 10.68 -6.77
N LEU A 228 5.26 11.18 -5.75
CA LEU A 228 6.69 10.93 -5.61
C LEU A 228 7.01 9.42 -5.56
N MET A 229 6.23 8.65 -4.81
CA MET A 229 6.37 7.20 -4.75
C MET A 229 6.21 6.55 -6.14
N ILE A 230 5.24 7.00 -6.95
CA ILE A 230 5.03 6.52 -8.32
C ILE A 230 6.24 6.88 -9.20
N MET A 231 6.73 8.10 -9.13
CA MET A 231 7.89 8.55 -9.90
C MET A 231 9.13 7.70 -9.61
N LEU A 232 9.41 7.43 -8.32
CA LEU A 232 10.52 6.58 -7.89
C LEU A 232 10.37 5.11 -8.34
N THR A 233 9.12 4.64 -8.51
CA THR A 233 8.85 3.29 -9.02
C THR A 233 9.09 3.19 -10.53
N SER A 234 8.83 4.26 -11.29
CA SER A 234 9.04 4.29 -12.75
C SER A 234 10.50 4.09 -13.15
N GLU A 235 11.43 4.60 -12.35
CA GLU A 235 12.87 4.45 -12.59
C GLU A 235 13.38 3.00 -12.49
N ARG A 236 12.62 2.11 -11.85
CA ARG A 236 12.99 0.70 -11.63
C ARG A 236 12.45 -0.27 -12.69
N GLN A 237 11.83 0.21 -13.74
CA GLN A 237 11.32 -0.57 -14.89
C GLN A 237 10.35 -1.72 -14.51
N ASP A 238 9.84 -1.80 -13.29
CA ASP A 238 8.78 -2.74 -12.91
C ASP A 238 7.43 -2.25 -13.46
N SER A 239 7.18 -2.52 -14.74
CA SER A 239 6.00 -2.01 -15.43
C SER A 239 4.68 -2.45 -14.80
N ALA A 240 4.60 -3.66 -14.24
CA ALA A 240 3.38 -4.18 -13.60
C ALA A 240 3.07 -3.45 -12.29
N LYS A 241 4.05 -3.26 -11.44
CA LYS A 241 3.90 -2.46 -10.20
C LYS A 241 3.60 -1.00 -10.50
N TYR A 242 4.31 -0.40 -11.46
CA TYR A 242 4.11 0.98 -11.87
C TYR A 242 2.68 1.24 -12.35
N VAL A 243 2.15 0.39 -13.24
CA VAL A 243 0.75 0.46 -13.69
C VAL A 243 -0.21 0.33 -12.51
N GLY A 244 0.06 -0.61 -11.61
CA GLY A 244 -0.75 -0.80 -10.41
C GLY A 244 -0.75 0.42 -9.49
N TYR A 245 0.39 1.07 -9.28
CA TYR A 245 0.47 2.31 -8.47
C TYR A 245 -0.27 3.48 -9.12
N ILE A 246 -0.20 3.64 -10.44
CA ILE A 246 -0.98 4.65 -11.15
C ILE A 246 -2.48 4.42 -10.95
N ALA A 247 -2.94 3.18 -11.10
CA ALA A 247 -4.36 2.84 -10.88
C ALA A 247 -4.79 3.09 -9.43
N ASP A 248 -3.96 2.72 -8.45
CA ASP A 248 -4.22 2.97 -7.03
C ASP A 248 -4.26 4.49 -6.73
N TYR A 249 -3.41 5.29 -7.39
CA TYR A 249 -3.40 6.75 -7.26
C TYR A 249 -4.70 7.38 -7.78
N ILE A 250 -5.10 7.03 -8.99
CA ILE A 250 -6.36 7.51 -9.59
C ILE A 250 -7.56 7.15 -8.71
N ALA A 251 -7.58 5.92 -8.17
CA ALA A 251 -8.63 5.46 -7.28
C ALA A 251 -8.65 6.22 -5.94
N LYS A 252 -7.48 6.56 -5.40
CA LYS A 252 -7.33 7.24 -4.10
C LYS A 252 -7.53 8.76 -4.23
N PHE A 253 -7.09 9.35 -5.34
CA PHE A 253 -7.08 10.79 -5.60
C PHE A 253 -7.77 11.14 -6.94
N PRO A 254 -9.04 10.79 -7.13
CA PRO A 254 -9.71 10.93 -8.42
C PRO A 254 -9.87 12.39 -8.89
N GLN A 255 -9.64 13.36 -8.00
CA GLN A 255 -9.74 14.79 -8.29
C GLN A 255 -8.40 15.43 -8.70
N GLN A 256 -7.28 14.67 -8.61
CA GLN A 256 -5.96 15.12 -9.02
C GLN A 256 -5.70 14.79 -10.49
N VAL A 257 -5.13 15.72 -11.24
CA VAL A 257 -4.83 15.55 -12.67
C VAL A 257 -3.67 14.60 -12.89
N ASP A 258 -2.68 14.64 -11.99
CA ASP A 258 -1.39 13.94 -12.12
C ASP A 258 -1.51 12.44 -12.43
N GLY A 259 -2.45 11.76 -11.79
CA GLY A 259 -2.64 10.31 -12.00
C GLY A 259 -3.09 10.00 -13.43
N TYR A 260 -4.02 10.76 -13.94
CA TYR A 260 -4.52 10.61 -15.32
C TYR A 260 -3.46 10.98 -16.34
N THR A 261 -2.72 12.09 -16.11
CA THR A 261 -1.61 12.52 -16.95
C THR A 261 -0.50 11.48 -17.00
N THR A 262 -0.12 10.93 -15.84
CA THR A 262 0.91 9.88 -15.75
C THR A 262 0.47 8.62 -16.54
N SER A 263 -0.79 8.20 -16.40
CA SER A 263 -1.36 7.09 -17.16
C SER A 263 -1.37 7.38 -18.66
N ALA A 264 -1.83 8.57 -19.06
CA ALA A 264 -1.94 8.98 -20.45
C ALA A 264 -0.58 9.06 -21.15
N LEU A 265 0.44 9.65 -20.50
CA LEU A 265 1.81 9.69 -21.03
C LEU A 265 2.38 8.30 -21.24
N ARG A 266 2.21 7.40 -20.26
CA ARG A 266 2.66 6.02 -20.39
C ARG A 266 1.95 5.29 -21.52
N LYS A 267 0.61 5.42 -21.64
CA LYS A 267 -0.16 4.82 -22.73
C LYS A 267 0.27 5.37 -24.09
N SER A 268 0.43 6.70 -24.17
CA SER A 268 0.91 7.37 -25.39
C SER A 268 2.29 6.87 -25.83
N SER A 269 3.24 6.71 -24.88
CA SER A 269 4.58 6.18 -25.19
C SER A 269 4.56 4.74 -25.67
N ASN A 270 3.53 3.96 -25.31
CA ASN A 270 3.31 2.59 -25.76
C ASN A 270 2.41 2.50 -27.02
N GLY A 271 2.05 3.63 -27.64
CA GLY A 271 1.19 3.68 -28.84
C GLY A 271 -0.32 3.55 -28.55
N ASP A 272 -0.74 3.44 -27.29
CA ASP A 272 -2.16 3.41 -26.90
C ASP A 272 -2.72 4.84 -26.77
N PHE A 273 -2.84 5.53 -27.91
CA PHE A 273 -3.33 6.91 -27.94
C PHE A 273 -4.81 7.03 -27.57
N ALA A 274 -5.61 6.02 -27.93
CA ALA A 274 -7.03 5.98 -27.56
C ALA A 274 -7.21 5.83 -26.04
N GLY A 275 -6.41 4.99 -25.41
CA GLY A 275 -6.39 4.86 -23.95
C GLY A 275 -5.89 6.12 -23.26
N ALA A 276 -4.88 6.80 -23.82
CA ALA A 276 -4.39 8.08 -23.31
C ALA A 276 -5.46 9.20 -23.41
N ASP A 277 -6.17 9.27 -24.53
CA ASP A 277 -7.28 10.19 -24.74
C ASP A 277 -8.41 9.97 -23.74
N ALA A 278 -8.75 8.70 -23.50
CA ALA A 278 -9.75 8.34 -22.51
C ALA A 278 -9.36 8.78 -21.07
N ASP A 279 -8.09 8.61 -20.68
CA ASP A 279 -7.60 9.05 -19.38
C ASP A 279 -7.73 10.58 -19.22
N MET A 280 -7.32 11.37 -20.23
CA MET A 280 -7.41 12.82 -20.17
C MET A 280 -8.86 13.31 -20.14
N LYS A 281 -9.78 12.64 -20.85
CA LYS A 281 -11.21 12.89 -20.73
C LYS A 281 -11.75 12.61 -19.32
N GLN A 282 -11.24 11.57 -18.64
CA GLN A 282 -11.57 11.33 -17.24
C GLN A 282 -10.99 12.42 -16.33
N ALA A 283 -9.77 12.91 -16.58
CA ALA A 283 -9.21 14.07 -15.88
C ALA A 283 -10.14 15.29 -16.00
N LEU A 284 -10.56 15.64 -17.22
CA LEU A 284 -11.51 16.75 -17.45
C LEU A 284 -12.83 16.56 -16.70
N LYS A 285 -13.30 15.32 -16.55
CA LYS A 285 -14.55 15.01 -15.84
C LYS A 285 -14.39 15.15 -14.33
N HIS A 286 -13.33 14.62 -13.75
CA HIS A 286 -13.21 14.40 -12.30
C HIS A 286 -12.31 15.40 -11.58
N ALA A 287 -11.27 15.95 -12.24
CA ALA A 287 -10.33 16.86 -11.60
C ALA A 287 -11.01 18.14 -11.07
N THR A 288 -10.55 18.59 -9.91
CA THR A 288 -11.00 19.85 -9.32
C THR A 288 -10.43 21.03 -10.11
N ASN A 289 -9.14 20.96 -10.48
CA ASN A 289 -8.49 21.98 -11.29
C ASN A 289 -8.72 21.71 -12.79
N LYS A 290 -9.74 22.34 -13.36
CA LYS A 290 -10.08 22.17 -14.78
C LYS A 290 -9.08 22.81 -15.72
N ALA A 291 -8.50 23.95 -15.34
CA ALA A 291 -7.47 24.62 -16.14
C ALA A 291 -6.25 23.72 -16.33
N GLU A 292 -5.78 23.11 -15.24
CA GLU A 292 -4.67 22.16 -15.28
C GLU A 292 -5.02 20.91 -16.12
N ALA A 293 -6.25 20.39 -15.98
CA ALA A 293 -6.68 19.22 -16.77
C ALA A 293 -6.68 19.52 -18.28
N HIS A 294 -7.13 20.70 -18.71
CA HIS A 294 -7.05 21.15 -20.10
C HIS A 294 -5.59 21.35 -20.55
N ALA A 295 -4.75 21.98 -19.72
CA ALA A 295 -3.34 22.20 -20.04
C ALA A 295 -2.57 20.89 -20.20
N GLU A 296 -2.78 19.92 -19.29
CA GLU A 296 -2.15 18.61 -19.36
C GLU A 296 -2.66 17.80 -20.56
N TYR A 297 -3.93 17.89 -20.89
CA TYR A 297 -4.47 17.25 -22.09
C TYR A 297 -3.84 17.82 -23.36
N SER A 298 -3.74 19.15 -23.46
CA SER A 298 -3.01 19.82 -24.52
C SER A 298 -1.57 19.31 -24.64
N ARG A 299 -0.86 19.25 -23.51
CA ARG A 299 0.54 18.81 -23.44
C ARG A 299 0.72 17.36 -23.91
N VAL A 300 -0.13 16.44 -23.48
CA VAL A 300 -0.07 15.03 -23.90
C VAL A 300 -0.29 14.90 -25.41
N MET A 301 -1.28 15.61 -25.97
CA MET A 301 -1.52 15.63 -27.42
C MET A 301 -0.33 16.23 -28.19
N TYR A 302 0.16 17.39 -27.72
CA TYR A 302 1.27 18.10 -28.37
C TYR A 302 2.55 17.28 -28.41
N GLN A 303 2.91 16.63 -27.29
CA GLN A 303 4.07 15.72 -27.26
C GLN A 303 3.96 14.60 -28.29
N LYS A 304 2.80 13.94 -28.39
CA LYS A 304 2.58 12.92 -29.42
C LYS A 304 2.76 13.49 -30.82
N LEU A 305 2.16 14.63 -31.11
CA LEU A 305 2.16 15.22 -32.45
C LEU A 305 3.54 15.70 -32.90
N ILE A 306 4.42 16.06 -31.96
CA ILE A 306 5.77 16.55 -32.28
C ILE A 306 6.79 15.39 -32.34
N TYR A 307 6.68 14.41 -31.44
CA TYR A 307 7.73 13.37 -31.25
C TYR A 307 7.36 12.02 -31.83
N SER A 308 6.09 11.78 -32.18
CA SER A 308 5.68 10.52 -32.78
C SER A 308 5.40 10.67 -34.26
N ASN A 309 6.01 9.83 -35.07
CA ASN A 309 5.70 9.73 -36.50
C ASN A 309 4.40 8.93 -36.79
N ASP A 310 3.69 8.51 -35.75
CA ASP A 310 2.47 7.73 -35.89
C ASP A 310 1.29 8.63 -36.21
N SER A 311 0.79 8.51 -37.44
CA SER A 311 -0.39 9.23 -37.94
C SER A 311 -1.71 8.47 -37.72
N LEU A 312 -1.69 7.32 -37.04
CA LEU A 312 -2.85 6.43 -36.94
C LEU A 312 -3.97 7.01 -36.06
N TYR A 313 -3.64 7.81 -35.04
CA TYR A 313 -4.67 8.39 -34.18
C TYR A 313 -5.04 9.79 -34.64
N LYS A 314 -6.04 9.89 -35.52
CA LYS A 314 -6.49 11.14 -36.18
C LYS A 314 -7.28 12.09 -35.27
N GLU A 315 -7.75 11.61 -34.12
CA GLU A 315 -8.50 12.39 -33.14
C GLU A 315 -7.66 13.50 -32.48
N TRP A 316 -6.33 13.34 -32.49
CA TRP A 316 -5.40 14.33 -31.98
C TRP A 316 -4.80 15.16 -33.10
N THR A 317 -5.04 16.45 -33.03
CA THR A 317 -4.55 17.44 -33.99
C THR A 317 -3.92 18.63 -33.24
N LEU A 318 -3.08 19.39 -33.91
CA LEU A 318 -2.54 20.65 -33.34
C LEU A 318 -3.66 21.66 -33.04
N ASP A 319 -4.76 21.67 -33.81
CA ASP A 319 -5.92 22.52 -33.54
C ASP A 319 -6.61 22.13 -32.24
N LYS A 320 -6.80 20.83 -32.00
CA LYS A 320 -7.38 20.33 -30.75
C LYS A 320 -6.47 20.62 -29.56
N ALA A 321 -5.16 20.39 -29.69
CA ALA A 321 -4.20 20.71 -28.64
C ALA A 321 -4.18 22.22 -28.32
N LEU A 322 -4.25 23.08 -29.34
CA LEU A 322 -4.35 24.51 -29.15
C LEU A 322 -5.64 24.91 -28.42
N GLY A 323 -6.78 24.36 -28.84
CA GLY A 323 -8.07 24.62 -28.18
C GLY A 323 -8.06 24.27 -26.69
N GLU A 324 -7.44 23.15 -26.31
CA GLU A 324 -7.29 22.77 -24.90
C GLU A 324 -6.36 23.73 -24.14
N ALA A 325 -5.25 24.19 -24.74
CA ALA A 325 -4.36 25.20 -24.12
C ALA A 325 -5.05 26.57 -23.93
N GLU A 326 -5.83 26.98 -24.90
CA GLU A 326 -6.61 28.22 -24.84
C GLU A 326 -7.74 28.16 -23.81
N GLU A 327 -8.42 26.98 -23.67
CA GLU A 327 -9.44 26.77 -22.63
C GLU A 327 -8.81 26.79 -21.24
N ALA A 328 -7.61 26.18 -21.08
CA ALA A 328 -6.86 26.28 -19.84
C ALA A 328 -6.59 27.73 -19.43
N TYR A 329 -6.08 28.55 -20.37
CA TYR A 329 -5.79 29.97 -20.15
C TYR A 329 -7.04 30.79 -19.87
N LYS A 330 -8.14 30.46 -20.50
CA LYS A 330 -9.45 31.15 -20.30
C LYS A 330 -10.01 30.87 -18.90
N ILE A 331 -9.84 29.65 -18.37
CA ILE A 331 -10.30 29.27 -17.02
C ILE A 331 -9.40 29.90 -15.96
N ASP A 332 -8.09 29.82 -16.15
CA ASP A 332 -7.08 30.37 -15.25
C ASP A 332 -5.96 31.01 -16.10
N PRO A 333 -5.86 32.38 -16.15
CA PRO A 333 -4.96 33.08 -17.07
C PRO A 333 -3.48 33.00 -16.64
N GLN A 334 -2.97 31.81 -16.44
CA GLN A 334 -1.54 31.59 -16.17
C GLN A 334 -0.71 31.74 -17.44
N LEU A 335 0.38 32.48 -17.33
CA LEU A 335 1.27 32.76 -18.47
C LEU A 335 1.89 31.50 -19.08
N ALA A 336 2.08 30.45 -18.28
CA ALA A 336 2.54 29.13 -18.75
C ALA A 336 1.58 28.49 -19.76
N TYR A 337 0.26 28.61 -19.58
CA TYR A 337 -0.72 28.10 -20.53
C TYR A 337 -0.71 28.92 -21.85
N ARG A 338 -0.51 30.22 -21.72
CA ARG A 338 -0.36 31.11 -22.88
C ARG A 338 0.89 30.79 -23.69
N HIS A 339 2.01 30.49 -22.99
CA HIS A 339 3.26 30.03 -23.60
C HIS A 339 3.07 28.71 -24.37
N SER A 340 2.42 27.71 -23.76
CA SER A 340 2.12 26.44 -24.43
C SER A 340 1.28 26.64 -25.71
N ALA A 341 0.29 27.53 -25.69
CA ALA A 341 -0.49 27.87 -26.88
C ALA A 341 0.39 28.47 -27.99
N ALA A 342 1.36 29.34 -27.65
CA ALA A 342 2.28 29.94 -28.63
C ALA A 342 3.21 28.87 -29.26
N GLN A 343 3.70 27.92 -28.48
CA GLN A 343 4.50 26.77 -28.97
C GLN A 343 3.71 25.92 -29.99
N ILE A 344 2.42 25.69 -29.71
CA ILE A 344 1.54 24.95 -30.63
C ILE A 344 1.30 25.77 -31.91
N LEU A 345 1.05 27.05 -31.81
CA LEU A 345 0.93 27.99 -32.99
C LEU A 345 2.19 27.95 -33.84
N PHE A 346 3.37 28.00 -33.23
CA PHE A 346 4.64 27.87 -33.94
C PHE A 346 4.70 26.56 -34.74
N SER A 347 4.32 25.45 -34.12
CA SER A 347 4.31 24.13 -34.75
C SER A 347 3.26 24.00 -35.87
N LYS A 348 2.18 24.78 -35.79
CA LYS A 348 1.21 24.98 -36.88
C LYS A 348 1.70 25.89 -38.00
N ARG A 349 2.88 26.50 -37.86
CA ARG A 349 3.47 27.52 -38.76
C ARG A 349 2.69 28.82 -38.78
N GLU A 350 1.89 29.11 -37.76
CA GLU A 350 1.20 30.38 -37.55
C GLU A 350 2.15 31.35 -36.81
N TYR A 351 3.28 31.64 -37.45
CA TYR A 351 4.42 32.35 -36.84
C TYR A 351 4.08 33.77 -36.37
N ASP A 352 3.21 34.50 -37.07
CA ASP A 352 2.76 35.85 -36.67
C ASP A 352 2.07 35.80 -35.32
N LYS A 353 1.10 34.87 -35.16
CA LYS A 353 0.34 34.73 -33.92
C LYS A 353 1.22 34.23 -32.77
N ALA A 354 2.11 33.28 -33.06
CA ALA A 354 3.07 32.79 -32.08
C ALA A 354 3.98 33.91 -31.59
N TYR A 355 4.53 34.73 -32.52
CA TYR A 355 5.36 35.88 -32.21
C TYR A 355 4.65 36.89 -31.32
N GLU A 356 3.43 37.28 -31.64
CA GLU A 356 2.64 38.20 -30.83
C GLU A 356 2.54 37.75 -29.36
N ILE A 357 2.35 36.44 -29.12
CA ILE A 357 2.26 35.93 -27.78
C ILE A 357 3.63 35.91 -27.10
N PHE A 358 4.70 35.44 -27.77
CA PHE A 358 6.04 35.41 -27.18
C PHE A 358 6.55 36.85 -26.91
N ASP A 359 6.28 37.80 -27.77
CA ASP A 359 6.60 39.22 -27.56
C ASP A 359 5.85 39.79 -26.35
N GLN A 360 4.57 39.45 -26.17
CA GLN A 360 3.83 39.84 -24.96
C GLN A 360 4.44 39.22 -23.71
N LEU A 361 4.74 37.92 -23.75
CA LEU A 361 5.33 37.18 -22.60
C LEU A 361 6.72 37.72 -22.23
N SER A 362 7.53 38.15 -23.21
CA SER A 362 8.85 38.76 -23.00
C SER A 362 8.82 40.07 -22.19
N LYS A 363 7.63 40.67 -22.07
CA LYS A 363 7.40 41.93 -21.33
C LYS A 363 6.79 41.71 -19.96
N THR A 364 6.65 40.47 -19.52
CA THR A 364 6.05 40.07 -18.24
C THR A 364 7.10 39.44 -17.30
N SER A 365 6.67 39.06 -16.10
CA SER A 365 7.49 38.28 -15.16
C SER A 365 7.84 36.88 -15.66
N PHE A 366 7.24 36.42 -16.75
CA PHE A 366 7.52 35.13 -17.39
C PHE A 366 8.70 35.19 -18.36
N ALA A 367 9.23 36.38 -18.63
CA ALA A 367 10.36 36.62 -19.54
C ALA A 367 11.59 35.80 -19.10
N ASN A 368 12.12 35.02 -20.03
CA ASN A 368 13.32 34.21 -19.85
C ASN A 368 14.00 33.98 -21.21
N SER A 369 15.18 33.36 -21.22
CA SER A 369 15.94 33.11 -22.44
C SER A 369 15.18 32.27 -23.49
N GLU A 370 14.32 31.36 -23.06
CA GLU A 370 13.51 30.50 -23.93
C GLU A 370 12.47 31.35 -24.69
N VAL A 371 11.73 32.20 -24.01
CA VAL A 371 10.72 33.10 -24.61
C VAL A 371 11.34 34.00 -25.65
N PHE A 372 12.51 34.62 -25.36
CA PHE A 372 13.22 35.45 -26.33
C PHE A 372 13.71 34.66 -27.54
N TYR A 373 14.21 33.45 -27.32
CA TYR A 373 14.67 32.56 -28.39
C TYR A 373 13.51 32.16 -29.31
N GLU A 374 12.36 31.76 -28.75
CA GLU A 374 11.16 31.37 -29.48
C GLU A 374 10.59 32.56 -30.28
N ALA A 375 10.58 33.76 -29.70
CA ALA A 375 10.21 35.00 -30.42
C ALA A 375 11.15 35.28 -31.62
N ALA A 376 12.46 35.11 -31.41
CA ALA A 376 13.45 35.27 -32.48
C ALA A 376 13.30 34.21 -33.59
N GLN A 377 12.99 32.95 -33.21
CA GLN A 377 12.69 31.90 -34.18
C GLN A 377 11.47 32.26 -35.05
N CYS A 378 10.40 32.78 -34.45
CA CYS A 378 9.24 33.25 -35.23
C CYS A 378 9.64 34.32 -36.25
N LYS A 379 10.42 35.30 -35.83
CA LYS A 379 10.93 36.36 -36.73
C LYS A 379 11.78 35.80 -37.87
N ALA A 380 12.65 34.84 -37.56
CA ALA A 380 13.48 34.17 -38.58
C ALA A 380 12.63 33.43 -39.63
N GLN A 381 11.56 32.78 -39.20
CA GLN A 381 10.63 32.11 -40.13
C GLN A 381 9.82 33.07 -40.97
N LEU A 382 9.54 34.29 -40.48
CA LEU A 382 8.88 35.36 -41.18
C LEU A 382 9.81 36.14 -42.13
N GLY A 383 11.10 35.79 -42.15
CA GLY A 383 12.10 36.43 -43.03
C GLY A 383 12.80 37.65 -42.45
N ALA A 384 12.53 38.04 -41.21
CA ALA A 384 13.19 39.14 -40.50
C ALA A 384 14.52 38.68 -39.90
N LYS A 385 15.60 38.66 -40.68
CA LYS A 385 16.90 38.12 -40.24
C LYS A 385 17.74 39.03 -39.34
N ASN A 386 17.32 40.28 -39.15
CA ASN A 386 18.12 41.35 -38.49
C ASN A 386 17.36 42.05 -37.34
N GLU A 387 16.30 41.49 -36.80
CA GLU A 387 15.54 42.00 -35.65
C GLU A 387 15.67 41.09 -34.39
#